data_ac943d5205761a6f84a3c3c4b8e34f63
#
_entry.id   ac943d5205761a6f84a3c3c4b8e34f63
#
_cell.length_a   1.000
_cell.length_b   1.000
_cell.length_c   1.000
_cell.angle_alpha   90.00
_cell.angle_beta   90.00
_cell.angle_gamma   90.00
#
_symmetry.space_group_name_H-M   'P 1'
#
loop_
_entity.id
_entity.type
_entity.pdbx_description
1 polymer ?
#
loop_
_entity_poly.entity_id
_entity_poly.type
_entity_poly.pdbx_seq_one_letter_code
_entity_poly.pdbx_strand_id
1 'polypeptide(L)'
;MELLFMDPVFKEAIWGGTKLRDVFDYEIPSDTTGECWAISGHANGMSHVAGGRFDGKTLGELWKEEPEIFGNYPGSQVPLLIKIIDAKNDLSIQVHPDDAYAGEHENGSLGKTECWYVLNCEPGTEIVIGHNAKDKAEVEKMIRNHEWSDFIRKVPVHKGDFFQINPGCVHAIKGGTLILETQQSSDITYRVYDYDRLQNGKPRQLHVEQSIDV
;
A
#
# COMPACT_ATOMS: atom_id res chain seq x y z
N MET A 1 -22.33 -16.94 14.54
CA MET A 1 -21.37 -16.15 13.72
C MET A 1 -20.23 -17.10 13.39
N GLU A 2 -19.93 -17.30 12.11
CA GLU A 2 -18.81 -18.12 11.63
C GLU A 2 -17.63 -17.19 11.34
N LEU A 3 -16.43 -17.61 11.73
CA LEU A 3 -15.21 -16.89 11.36
C LEU A 3 -14.80 -17.30 9.95
N LEU A 4 -14.45 -16.34 9.13
CA LEU A 4 -13.86 -16.58 7.81
C LEU A 4 -12.33 -16.50 7.93
N PHE A 5 -11.66 -17.58 7.64
CA PHE A 5 -10.21 -17.58 7.46
C PHE A 5 -9.92 -17.34 5.98
N MET A 6 -8.91 -16.53 5.69
CA MET A 6 -8.60 -16.12 4.32
C MET A 6 -7.21 -16.61 3.91
N ASP A 7 -7.12 -17.24 2.76
CA ASP A 7 -5.84 -17.46 2.09
C ASP A 7 -5.39 -16.14 1.43
N PRO A 8 -4.21 -15.62 1.79
CA PRO A 8 -3.73 -14.36 1.29
C PRO A 8 -3.21 -14.46 -0.15
N VAL A 9 -3.06 -13.30 -0.80
CA VAL A 9 -2.36 -13.18 -2.07
C VAL A 9 -1.02 -12.49 -1.87
N PHE A 10 0.05 -13.11 -2.34
CA PHE A 10 1.41 -12.56 -2.23
C PHE A 10 1.80 -11.78 -3.49
N LYS A 11 2.55 -10.70 -3.29
CA LYS A 11 3.11 -9.86 -4.36
C LYS A 11 4.61 -9.75 -4.21
N GLU A 12 5.31 -10.08 -5.30
CA GLU A 12 6.74 -9.83 -5.39
C GLU A 12 7.03 -8.36 -5.69
N ALA A 13 8.09 -7.84 -5.09
CA ALA A 13 8.50 -6.46 -5.26
C ALA A 13 10.03 -6.33 -5.17
N ILE A 14 10.61 -5.39 -5.93
CA ILE A 14 12.07 -5.18 -5.92
C ILE A 14 12.63 -4.76 -4.56
N TRP A 15 11.76 -4.36 -3.65
CA TRP A 15 12.07 -3.95 -2.28
C TRP A 15 11.66 -4.99 -1.23
N GLY A 16 11.00 -6.09 -1.64
CA GLY A 16 10.50 -7.13 -0.76
C GLY A 16 11.58 -7.98 -0.12
N GLY A 17 11.19 -8.74 0.88
CA GLY A 17 12.07 -9.58 1.69
C GLY A 17 11.47 -10.94 2.02
N THR A 18 11.91 -11.49 3.15
CA THR A 18 11.56 -12.84 3.62
C THR A 18 10.81 -12.87 4.95
N LYS A 19 10.55 -11.67 5.56
CA LYS A 19 9.93 -11.61 6.90
C LYS A 19 8.52 -12.17 6.93
N LEU A 20 7.81 -12.19 5.80
CA LEU A 20 6.49 -12.84 5.71
C LEU A 20 6.60 -14.35 5.99
N ARG A 21 7.66 -15.00 5.54
CA ARG A 21 8.00 -16.38 5.90
C ARG A 21 8.58 -16.46 7.30
N ASP A 22 9.63 -15.68 7.57
CA ASP A 22 10.48 -15.85 8.74
C ASP A 22 9.78 -15.46 10.06
N VAL A 23 8.73 -14.61 10.00
CA VAL A 23 7.98 -14.11 11.16
C VAL A 23 6.58 -14.74 11.27
N PHE A 24 5.93 -15.02 10.14
CA PHE A 24 4.52 -15.46 10.10
C PHE A 24 4.34 -16.89 9.56
N ASP A 25 5.42 -17.58 9.20
CA ASP A 25 5.38 -18.94 8.64
C ASP A 25 4.59 -19.06 7.31
N TYR A 26 4.46 -17.96 6.56
CA TYR A 26 3.81 -18.01 5.26
C TYR A 26 4.69 -18.70 4.21
N GLU A 27 4.08 -19.49 3.34
CA GLU A 27 4.71 -20.00 2.13
C GLU A 27 4.78 -18.90 1.06
N ILE A 28 5.87 -18.14 1.03
CA ILE A 28 6.06 -17.05 0.10
C ILE A 28 6.61 -17.53 -1.26
N PRO A 29 6.21 -16.93 -2.39
CA PRO A 29 6.65 -17.36 -3.73
C PRO A 29 8.13 -17.12 -4.00
N SER A 30 8.76 -16.13 -3.36
CA SER A 30 10.20 -15.84 -3.53
C SER A 30 10.78 -15.06 -2.34
N ASP A 31 12.10 -14.91 -2.31
CA ASP A 31 12.82 -14.10 -1.31
C ASP A 31 12.71 -12.57 -1.55
N THR A 32 11.90 -12.17 -2.52
CA THR A 32 11.53 -10.79 -2.81
C THR A 32 10.03 -10.55 -2.69
N THR A 33 9.35 -11.27 -1.80
CA THR A 33 7.93 -11.09 -1.54
C THR A 33 7.73 -9.88 -0.64
N GLY A 34 7.20 -8.80 -1.21
CA GLY A 34 7.04 -7.52 -0.50
C GLY A 34 5.70 -7.36 0.19
N GLU A 35 4.61 -7.93 -0.35
CA GLU A 35 3.28 -7.76 0.19
C GLU A 35 2.54 -9.08 0.36
N CYS A 36 1.86 -9.20 1.49
CA CYS A 36 0.82 -10.19 1.76
C CYS A 36 -0.52 -9.44 1.76
N TRP A 37 -1.34 -9.60 0.74
CA TRP A 37 -2.72 -9.08 0.71
C TRP A 37 -3.59 -10.04 1.51
N ALA A 38 -3.63 -9.81 2.81
CA ALA A 38 -4.24 -10.73 3.77
C ALA A 38 -5.77 -10.76 3.65
N ILE A 39 -6.40 -9.59 3.47
CA ILE A 39 -7.85 -9.47 3.23
C ILE A 39 -8.04 -8.53 2.04
N SER A 40 -8.45 -9.10 0.91
CA SER A 40 -8.56 -8.38 -0.35
C SER A 40 -9.75 -8.85 -1.18
N GLY A 41 -10.62 -7.91 -1.52
CA GLY A 41 -11.61 -8.07 -2.58
C GLY A 41 -11.22 -7.40 -3.90
N HIS A 42 -9.96 -6.93 -4.01
CA HIS A 42 -9.47 -6.19 -5.17
C HIS A 42 -9.24 -7.12 -6.37
N ALA A 43 -9.64 -6.69 -7.57
CA ALA A 43 -9.57 -7.51 -8.79
C ALA A 43 -8.15 -8.01 -9.12
N ASN A 44 -7.12 -7.26 -8.76
CA ASN A 44 -5.72 -7.62 -8.98
C ASN A 44 -5.15 -8.63 -7.97
N GLY A 45 -5.97 -9.13 -7.03
CA GLY A 45 -5.56 -10.14 -6.06
C GLY A 45 -6.59 -10.34 -4.97
N MET A 46 -7.62 -11.14 -5.25
CA MET A 46 -8.65 -11.48 -4.28
C MET A 46 -8.20 -12.60 -3.35
N SER A 47 -8.41 -12.41 -2.04
CA SER A 47 -8.25 -13.47 -1.05
C SER A 47 -9.38 -14.49 -1.18
N HIS A 48 -9.05 -15.75 -0.89
CA HIS A 48 -10.02 -16.87 -0.90
C HIS A 48 -10.33 -17.31 0.53
N VAL A 49 -11.53 -17.83 0.75
CA VAL A 49 -11.88 -18.43 2.04
C VAL A 49 -11.21 -19.78 2.19
N ALA A 50 -10.54 -19.98 3.31
CA ALA A 50 -9.90 -21.24 3.70
C ALA A 50 -10.81 -22.02 4.65
N GLY A 51 -11.45 -23.07 4.15
CA GLY A 51 -12.31 -23.96 4.92
C GLY A 51 -13.73 -23.43 5.19
N GLY A 52 -14.53 -24.24 5.88
CA GLY A 52 -15.94 -23.93 6.19
C GLY A 52 -16.86 -24.01 4.97
N ARG A 53 -18.09 -23.46 5.14
CA ARG A 53 -19.13 -23.55 4.08
C ARG A 53 -18.83 -22.75 2.82
N PHE A 54 -17.90 -21.83 2.89
CA PHE A 54 -17.51 -20.95 1.79
C PHE A 54 -16.13 -21.25 1.21
N ASP A 55 -15.57 -22.40 1.55
CA ASP A 55 -14.23 -22.81 1.13
C ASP A 55 -14.00 -22.58 -0.37
N GLY A 56 -12.88 -21.93 -0.70
CA GLY A 56 -12.48 -21.61 -2.06
C GLY A 56 -13.18 -20.41 -2.70
N LYS A 57 -14.27 -19.87 -2.12
CA LYS A 57 -14.88 -18.64 -2.63
C LYS A 57 -13.96 -17.44 -2.41
N THR A 58 -13.94 -16.54 -3.40
CA THR A 58 -13.26 -15.26 -3.26
C THR A 58 -14.03 -14.31 -2.35
N LEU A 59 -13.34 -13.39 -1.69
CA LEU A 59 -13.99 -12.36 -0.88
C LEU A 59 -14.94 -11.49 -1.72
N GLY A 60 -14.62 -11.24 -2.99
CA GLY A 60 -15.47 -10.50 -3.92
C GLY A 60 -16.76 -11.24 -4.32
N GLU A 61 -16.72 -12.58 -4.41
CA GLU A 61 -17.94 -13.39 -4.60
C GLU A 61 -18.82 -13.34 -3.38
N LEU A 62 -18.26 -13.53 -2.18
CA LEU A 62 -19.03 -13.44 -0.93
C LEU A 62 -19.66 -12.06 -0.74
N TRP A 63 -18.97 -10.99 -1.09
CA TRP A 63 -19.50 -9.63 -1.02
C TRP A 63 -20.81 -9.47 -1.80
N LYS A 64 -20.93 -10.14 -2.95
CA LYS A 64 -22.09 -10.08 -3.83
C LYS A 64 -23.19 -11.07 -3.45
N GLU A 65 -22.80 -12.28 -3.04
CA GLU A 65 -23.72 -13.40 -2.85
C GLU A 65 -24.28 -13.49 -1.43
N GLU A 66 -23.51 -13.01 -0.44
CA GLU A 66 -23.81 -13.14 0.98
C GLU A 66 -23.67 -11.77 1.71
N PRO A 67 -24.37 -10.72 1.23
CA PRO A 67 -24.16 -9.36 1.76
C PRO A 67 -24.48 -9.22 3.26
N GLU A 68 -25.32 -10.10 3.81
CA GLU A 68 -25.66 -10.09 5.23
C GLU A 68 -24.48 -10.38 6.15
N ILE A 69 -23.47 -11.15 5.71
CA ILE A 69 -22.27 -11.39 6.54
C ILE A 69 -21.39 -10.14 6.66
N PHE A 70 -21.58 -9.17 5.76
CA PHE A 70 -20.93 -7.85 5.76
C PHE A 70 -21.85 -6.74 6.31
N GLY A 71 -22.95 -7.12 6.98
CA GLY A 71 -23.92 -6.16 7.55
C GLY A 71 -24.70 -5.38 6.49
N ASN A 72 -24.84 -5.92 5.27
CA ASN A 72 -25.49 -5.26 4.13
C ASN A 72 -24.84 -3.88 3.83
N TYR A 73 -23.52 -3.78 3.96
CA TYR A 73 -22.80 -2.54 3.69
C TYR A 73 -23.07 -2.06 2.26
N PRO A 74 -23.45 -0.80 2.05
CA PRO A 74 -23.76 -0.29 0.73
C PRO A 74 -22.49 -0.08 -0.10
N GLY A 75 -22.33 -0.83 -1.17
CA GLY A 75 -21.17 -0.71 -2.06
C GLY A 75 -21.08 -1.87 -3.03
N SER A 76 -20.52 -1.61 -4.21
CA SER A 76 -20.37 -2.61 -5.28
C SER A 76 -19.16 -3.52 -5.08
N GLN A 77 -18.25 -3.18 -4.18
CA GLN A 77 -17.01 -3.90 -3.91
C GLN A 77 -16.63 -3.82 -2.42
N VAL A 78 -15.78 -4.75 -2.00
CA VAL A 78 -15.16 -4.71 -0.66
C VAL A 78 -14.39 -3.39 -0.51
N PRO A 79 -14.70 -2.55 0.49
CA PRO A 79 -14.15 -1.20 0.55
C PRO A 79 -12.70 -1.12 1.03
N LEU A 80 -12.20 -2.17 1.66
CA LEU A 80 -10.87 -2.19 2.29
C LEU A 80 -9.97 -3.26 1.66
N LEU A 81 -8.68 -2.98 1.72
CA LEU A 81 -7.59 -3.90 1.43
C LEU A 81 -6.62 -3.86 2.63
N ILE A 82 -6.37 -5.03 3.23
CA ILE A 82 -5.48 -5.17 4.38
C ILE A 82 -4.25 -5.96 3.96
N LYS A 83 -3.08 -5.40 4.22
CA LYS A 83 -1.79 -5.97 3.81
C LYS A 83 -0.84 -6.07 4.98
N ILE A 84 0.09 -7.01 4.87
CA ILE A 84 1.35 -6.99 5.61
C ILE A 84 2.45 -6.70 4.59
N ILE A 85 3.25 -5.66 4.86
CA ILE A 85 4.32 -5.20 3.98
C ILE A 85 5.65 -5.51 4.64
N ASP A 86 6.49 -6.29 3.96
CA ASP A 86 7.89 -6.52 4.33
C ASP A 86 8.79 -5.65 3.45
N ALA A 87 9.18 -4.51 3.98
CA ALA A 87 10.12 -3.60 3.33
C ALA A 87 11.57 -3.98 3.70
N LYS A 88 12.19 -4.86 2.92
CA LYS A 88 13.63 -5.12 3.02
C LYS A 88 14.45 -3.91 2.54
N ASN A 89 13.97 -3.25 1.49
CA ASN A 89 14.54 -2.01 0.95
C ASN A 89 13.46 -0.92 0.90
N ASP A 90 13.86 0.29 0.59
CA ASP A 90 12.97 1.44 0.50
C ASP A 90 11.89 1.26 -0.58
N LEU A 91 10.63 1.52 -0.25
CA LEU A 91 9.59 1.73 -1.25
C LEU A 91 9.81 3.07 -1.95
N SER A 92 9.22 3.24 -3.14
CA SER A 92 9.24 4.54 -3.82
C SER A 92 8.62 5.64 -2.97
N ILE A 93 9.09 6.86 -3.13
CA ILE A 93 8.37 8.04 -2.65
C ILE A 93 7.15 8.21 -3.52
N GLN A 94 5.98 8.30 -2.91
CA GLN A 94 4.69 8.24 -3.60
C GLN A 94 3.64 9.12 -2.93
N VAL A 95 2.56 9.35 -3.66
CA VAL A 95 1.35 10.03 -3.18
C VAL A 95 0.14 9.33 -3.77
N HIS A 96 -1.00 9.40 -3.09
CA HIS A 96 -2.25 8.81 -3.54
C HIS A 96 -3.33 9.87 -3.72
N PRO A 97 -4.22 9.70 -4.72
CA PRO A 97 -5.37 10.58 -4.91
C PRO A 97 -6.49 10.32 -3.89
N ASP A 98 -7.38 11.27 -3.72
CA ASP A 98 -8.68 11.06 -3.07
C ASP A 98 -9.70 10.40 -4.04
N ASP A 99 -10.90 10.12 -3.52
CA ASP A 99 -11.97 9.47 -4.29
C ASP A 99 -12.44 10.33 -5.48
N ALA A 100 -12.44 11.67 -5.34
CA ALA A 100 -12.90 12.56 -6.39
C ALA A 100 -11.92 12.56 -7.57
N TYR A 101 -10.63 12.73 -7.28
CA TYR A 101 -9.58 12.71 -8.30
C TYR A 101 -9.48 11.32 -8.96
N ALA A 102 -9.45 10.25 -8.17
CA ALA A 102 -9.39 8.89 -8.71
C ALA A 102 -10.62 8.54 -9.56
N GLY A 103 -11.81 8.97 -9.12
CA GLY A 103 -13.04 8.78 -9.87
C GLY A 103 -13.02 9.43 -11.26
N GLU A 104 -12.42 10.62 -11.37
CA GLU A 104 -12.32 11.36 -12.64
C GLU A 104 -11.17 10.85 -13.53
N HIS A 105 -9.99 10.57 -12.95
CA HIS A 105 -8.76 10.32 -13.71
C HIS A 105 -8.39 8.84 -13.83
N GLU A 106 -8.95 7.96 -12.97
CA GLU A 106 -8.60 6.54 -12.89
C GLU A 106 -9.82 5.61 -13.10
N ASN A 107 -10.64 5.94 -14.11
CA ASN A 107 -11.77 5.12 -14.58
C ASN A 107 -12.80 4.77 -13.48
N GLY A 108 -13.09 5.68 -12.56
CA GLY A 108 -14.05 5.46 -11.50
C GLY A 108 -13.51 4.68 -10.30
N SER A 109 -12.20 4.56 -10.18
CA SER A 109 -11.55 3.91 -9.05
C SER A 109 -11.74 4.68 -7.74
N LEU A 110 -11.58 3.98 -6.61
CA LEU A 110 -11.46 4.62 -5.31
C LEU A 110 -10.12 5.35 -5.19
N GLY A 111 -10.09 6.39 -4.39
CA GLY A 111 -8.87 6.98 -3.87
C GLY A 111 -8.13 5.99 -2.95
N LYS A 112 -7.03 6.44 -2.35
CA LYS A 112 -6.25 5.57 -1.49
C LYS A 112 -5.86 6.27 -0.18
N THR A 113 -6.83 6.37 0.72
CA THR A 113 -6.55 6.64 2.12
C THR A 113 -6.04 5.37 2.77
N GLU A 114 -4.98 5.47 3.55
CA GLU A 114 -4.39 4.32 4.23
C GLU A 114 -3.94 4.67 5.65
N CYS A 115 -3.70 3.65 6.45
CA CYS A 115 -3.02 3.78 7.73
C CYS A 115 -2.04 2.63 7.93
N TRP A 116 -0.99 2.92 8.68
CA TRP A 116 0.10 1.97 8.97
C TRP A 116 0.19 1.72 10.47
N TYR A 117 0.26 0.45 10.83
CA TYR A 117 0.69 0.03 12.16
C TYR A 117 2.03 -0.69 12.04
N VAL A 118 3.03 -0.22 12.77
CA VAL A 118 4.39 -0.76 12.71
C VAL A 118 4.48 -2.04 13.52
N LEU A 119 4.49 -3.18 12.84
CA LEU A 119 4.64 -4.50 13.47
C LEU A 119 6.04 -4.73 13.99
N ASN A 120 7.04 -4.27 13.23
CA ASN A 120 8.45 -4.32 13.60
C ASN A 120 9.26 -3.32 12.76
N CYS A 121 10.41 -2.88 13.28
CA CYS A 121 11.39 -2.10 12.52
C CYS A 121 12.79 -2.31 13.07
N GLU A 122 13.80 -2.09 12.24
CA GLU A 122 15.19 -2.08 12.67
C GLU A 122 15.49 -0.81 13.47
N PRO A 123 16.45 -0.85 14.43
CA PRO A 123 16.83 0.32 15.20
C PRO A 123 17.30 1.47 14.31
N GLY A 124 16.80 2.68 14.56
CA GLY A 124 17.16 3.88 13.80
C GLY A 124 16.49 4.03 12.44
N THR A 125 15.51 3.17 12.13
CA THR A 125 14.73 3.30 10.90
C THR A 125 13.88 4.57 10.92
N GLU A 126 13.77 5.19 9.77
CA GLU A 126 12.87 6.33 9.51
C GLU A 126 11.88 5.96 8.41
N ILE A 127 10.77 6.68 8.34
CA ILE A 127 9.83 6.65 7.21
C ILE A 127 9.67 8.06 6.65
N VAL A 128 9.17 8.18 5.42
CA VAL A 128 8.83 9.48 4.83
C VAL A 128 7.35 9.75 5.06
N ILE A 129 7.04 10.91 5.69
CA ILE A 129 5.67 11.40 5.84
C ILE A 129 5.66 12.92 5.66
N GLY A 130 5.09 13.36 4.54
CA GLY A 130 5.02 14.76 4.14
C GLY A 130 6.30 15.24 3.45
N HIS A 131 6.31 16.54 3.21
CA HIS A 131 7.40 17.26 2.56
C HIS A 131 7.70 18.58 3.29
N ASN A 132 8.81 19.24 2.92
CA ASN A 132 9.25 20.49 3.52
C ASN A 132 8.92 21.73 2.66
N ALA A 133 8.33 21.55 1.47
CA ALA A 133 7.93 22.67 0.63
C ALA A 133 6.79 23.49 1.28
N LYS A 134 6.80 24.79 1.06
CA LYS A 134 5.89 25.76 1.70
C LYS A 134 4.54 25.88 0.96
N ASP A 135 4.55 25.62 -0.33
CA ASP A 135 3.38 25.74 -1.20
C ASP A 135 3.50 24.81 -2.43
N LYS A 136 2.44 24.71 -3.22
CA LYS A 136 2.39 23.87 -4.42
C LYS A 136 3.46 24.24 -5.46
N ALA A 137 3.80 25.51 -5.60
CA ALA A 137 4.82 25.94 -6.57
C ALA A 137 6.23 25.47 -6.14
N GLU A 138 6.50 25.47 -4.84
CA GLU A 138 7.76 24.93 -4.30
C GLU A 138 7.80 23.40 -4.40
N VAL A 139 6.67 22.70 -4.18
CA VAL A 139 6.55 21.25 -4.44
C VAL A 139 6.94 20.93 -5.88
N GLU A 140 6.29 21.60 -6.86
CA GLU A 140 6.58 21.42 -8.28
C GLU A 140 8.05 21.68 -8.60
N LYS A 141 8.59 22.81 -8.12
CA LYS A 141 10.00 23.16 -8.31
C LYS A 141 10.93 22.09 -7.77
N MET A 142 10.75 21.64 -6.52
CA MET A 142 11.64 20.68 -5.87
C MET A 142 11.58 19.30 -6.56
N ILE A 143 10.39 18.85 -6.96
CA ILE A 143 10.22 17.60 -7.71
C ILE A 143 10.94 17.68 -9.07
N ARG A 144 10.71 18.76 -9.85
CA ARG A 144 11.30 18.91 -11.19
C ARG A 144 12.81 19.10 -11.16
N ASN A 145 13.34 19.69 -10.09
CA ASN A 145 14.77 19.87 -9.89
C ASN A 145 15.45 18.68 -9.19
N HIS A 146 14.70 17.64 -8.82
CA HIS A 146 15.20 16.46 -8.10
C HIS A 146 15.84 16.81 -6.74
N GLU A 147 15.27 17.79 -6.04
CA GLU A 147 15.77 18.27 -4.74
C GLU A 147 15.30 17.34 -3.58
N TRP A 148 15.47 16.02 -3.75
CA TRP A 148 14.84 14.99 -2.90
C TRP A 148 15.23 15.08 -1.43
N SER A 149 16.50 15.36 -1.11
CA SER A 149 16.99 15.46 0.27
C SER A 149 16.35 16.59 1.06
N ASP A 150 16.03 17.68 0.37
CA ASP A 150 15.40 18.87 0.97
C ASP A 150 13.88 18.77 0.93
N PHE A 151 13.34 18.05 -0.06
CA PHE A 151 11.90 17.88 -0.27
C PHE A 151 11.26 16.99 0.79
N ILE A 152 11.81 15.77 1.01
CA ILE A 152 11.16 14.76 1.85
C ILE A 152 11.31 15.06 3.34
N ARG A 153 10.22 14.86 4.09
CA ARG A 153 10.25 14.90 5.57
C ARG A 153 10.36 13.49 6.11
N LYS A 154 11.43 13.21 6.83
CA LYS A 154 11.66 11.94 7.51
C LYS A 154 11.19 11.97 8.95
N VAL A 155 10.65 10.87 9.42
CA VAL A 155 10.15 10.68 10.78
C VAL A 155 10.72 9.37 11.32
N PRO A 156 11.34 9.37 12.52
CA PRO A 156 11.76 8.12 13.15
C PRO A 156 10.56 7.24 13.45
N VAL A 157 10.74 5.92 13.34
CA VAL A 157 9.67 4.94 13.51
C VAL A 157 10.07 3.88 14.53
N HIS A 158 9.10 3.44 15.33
CA HIS A 158 9.25 2.39 16.33
C HIS A 158 8.13 1.35 16.20
N LYS A 159 8.41 0.15 16.66
CA LYS A 159 7.35 -0.87 16.79
C LYS A 159 6.20 -0.36 17.65
N GLY A 160 4.97 -0.50 17.15
CA GLY A 160 3.74 -0.06 17.80
C GLY A 160 3.27 1.34 17.38
N ASP A 161 4.07 2.08 16.61
CA ASP A 161 3.64 3.38 16.07
C ASP A 161 2.50 3.20 15.08
N PHE A 162 1.63 4.22 15.02
CA PHE A 162 0.51 4.29 14.08
C PHE A 162 0.58 5.58 13.28
N PHE A 163 0.41 5.49 11.98
CA PHE A 163 0.41 6.62 11.06
C PHE A 163 -0.83 6.61 10.18
N GLN A 164 -1.54 7.74 10.13
CA GLN A 164 -2.60 7.98 9.17
C GLN A 164 -2.01 8.67 7.94
N ILE A 165 -2.22 8.10 6.76
CA ILE A 165 -1.79 8.65 5.47
C ILE A 165 -3.03 9.07 4.69
N ASN A 166 -3.27 10.37 4.67
CA ASN A 166 -4.37 10.93 3.89
C ASN A 166 -3.96 11.11 2.42
N PRO A 167 -4.92 11.14 1.49
CA PRO A 167 -4.66 11.53 0.11
C PRO A 167 -3.87 12.85 0.02
N GLY A 168 -3.00 12.97 -0.97
CA GLY A 168 -2.10 14.13 -1.14
C GLY A 168 -0.89 14.14 -0.21
N CYS A 169 -0.80 13.23 0.75
CA CYS A 169 0.40 13.13 1.60
C CYS A 169 1.52 12.40 0.85
N VAL A 170 2.64 13.06 0.64
CA VAL A 170 3.87 12.41 0.14
C VAL A 170 4.42 11.49 1.22
N HIS A 171 4.66 10.22 0.89
CA HIS A 171 5.10 9.23 1.88
C HIS A 171 5.96 8.14 1.26
N ALA A 172 6.68 7.42 2.10
CA ALA A 172 7.37 6.17 1.74
C ALA A 172 7.67 5.33 2.98
N ILE A 173 7.39 4.04 2.89
CA ILE A 173 7.92 3.03 3.80
C ILE A 173 9.40 2.82 3.46
N LYS A 174 10.24 2.84 4.49
CA LYS A 174 11.68 2.65 4.32
C LYS A 174 12.09 1.23 4.69
N GLY A 175 13.22 0.82 4.12
CA GLY A 175 13.80 -0.49 4.39
C GLY A 175 14.01 -0.76 5.89
N GLY A 176 13.88 -2.02 6.27
CA GLY A 176 13.98 -2.44 7.67
C GLY A 176 12.65 -2.46 8.43
N THR A 177 11.53 -2.06 7.79
CA THR A 177 10.19 -2.06 8.44
C THR A 177 9.34 -3.26 8.05
N LEU A 178 8.44 -3.64 8.97
CA LEU A 178 7.35 -4.58 8.76
C LEU A 178 6.06 -3.88 9.18
N ILE A 179 5.14 -3.68 8.26
CA ILE A 179 3.97 -2.82 8.42
C ILE A 179 2.68 -3.62 8.20
N LEU A 180 1.69 -3.41 9.07
CA LEU A 180 0.30 -3.73 8.78
C LEU A 180 -0.34 -2.48 8.18
N GLU A 181 -0.69 -2.56 6.90
CA GLU A 181 -1.37 -1.50 6.17
C GLU A 181 -2.85 -1.83 6.03
N THR A 182 -3.70 -0.89 6.42
CA THR A 182 -5.13 -0.93 6.12
C THR A 182 -5.45 0.27 5.23
N GLN A 183 -6.01 0.01 4.06
CA GLN A 183 -6.25 1.02 3.04
C GLN A 183 -7.61 0.85 2.37
N GLN A 184 -8.08 1.89 1.66
CA GLN A 184 -9.17 1.72 0.70
C GLN A 184 -8.76 0.68 -0.36
N SER A 185 -9.76 -0.02 -0.92
CA SER A 185 -9.53 -1.07 -1.94
C SER A 185 -9.12 -0.45 -3.28
N SER A 186 -7.88 0.03 -3.32
CA SER A 186 -7.25 0.69 -4.47
C SER A 186 -5.78 0.30 -4.55
N ASP A 187 -5.23 0.19 -5.74
CA ASP A 187 -3.81 -0.02 -6.00
C ASP A 187 -3.15 1.15 -6.74
N ILE A 188 -3.85 2.29 -6.81
CA ILE A 188 -3.37 3.50 -7.46
C ILE A 188 -2.21 4.09 -6.68
N THR A 189 -1.08 4.27 -7.37
CA THR A 189 0.14 4.83 -6.80
C THR A 189 0.76 5.81 -7.78
N TYR A 190 0.81 7.08 -7.41
CA TYR A 190 1.58 8.08 -8.14
C TYR A 190 2.99 8.14 -7.56
N ARG A 191 3.92 7.58 -8.33
CA ARG A 191 5.33 7.48 -7.95
C ARG A 191 6.04 8.78 -8.25
N VAL A 192 6.50 9.46 -7.19
CA VAL A 192 7.22 10.73 -7.27
C VAL A 192 8.70 10.48 -7.59
N TYR A 193 9.32 9.53 -6.88
CA TYR A 193 10.73 9.17 -7.04
C TYR A 193 11.00 7.73 -6.63
N ASP A 194 11.89 7.06 -7.33
CA ASP A 194 12.22 5.65 -7.12
C ASP A 194 13.72 5.37 -7.00
N TYR A 195 14.49 6.35 -6.56
CA TYR A 195 15.93 6.23 -6.31
C TYR A 195 16.72 5.78 -7.56
N ASP A 196 16.23 6.07 -8.75
CA ASP A 196 16.77 5.67 -10.05
C ASP A 196 16.97 4.15 -10.22
N ARG A 197 16.23 3.35 -9.46
CA ARG A 197 16.30 1.88 -9.49
C ARG A 197 15.76 1.33 -10.80
N LEU A 198 16.38 0.22 -11.22
CA LEU A 198 15.92 -0.52 -12.38
C LEU A 198 15.14 -1.77 -11.96
N GLN A 199 14.02 -1.99 -12.62
CA GLN A 199 13.25 -3.23 -12.59
C GLN A 199 13.31 -3.85 -13.99
N ASN A 200 13.88 -5.06 -14.10
CA ASN A 200 14.09 -5.72 -15.40
C ASN A 200 14.89 -4.85 -16.40
N GLY A 201 15.90 -4.14 -15.91
CA GLY A 201 16.78 -3.30 -16.73
C GLY A 201 16.19 -1.95 -17.15
N LYS A 202 14.99 -1.59 -16.67
CA LYS A 202 14.33 -0.31 -16.98
C LYS A 202 13.90 0.40 -15.69
N PRO A 203 13.94 1.75 -15.65
CA PRO A 203 13.37 2.48 -14.52
C PRO A 203 11.86 2.25 -14.46
N ARG A 204 11.30 2.20 -13.24
CA ARG A 204 9.84 2.18 -13.07
C ARG A 204 9.26 3.54 -13.46
N GLN A 205 8.06 3.52 -13.99
CA GLN A 205 7.36 4.75 -14.39
C GLN A 205 7.19 5.69 -13.20
N LEU A 206 7.52 6.96 -13.40
CA LEU A 206 7.18 8.06 -12.50
C LEU A 206 5.90 8.75 -12.97
N HIS A 207 5.14 9.29 -12.03
CA HIS A 207 3.86 9.96 -12.27
C HIS A 207 3.95 11.41 -11.77
N VAL A 208 4.92 12.15 -12.32
CA VAL A 208 5.31 13.49 -11.84
C VAL A 208 4.15 14.46 -11.88
N GLU A 209 3.42 14.51 -13.00
CA GLU A 209 2.31 15.47 -13.17
C GLU A 209 1.18 15.16 -12.18
N GLN A 210 0.74 13.89 -12.09
CA GLN A 210 -0.28 13.47 -11.15
C GLN A 210 0.16 13.71 -9.69
N SER A 211 1.45 13.48 -9.40
CA SER A 211 2.00 13.70 -8.06
C SER A 211 2.02 15.17 -7.63
N ILE A 212 2.14 16.10 -8.58
CA ILE A 212 2.07 17.54 -8.33
C ILE A 212 0.61 18.00 -8.22
N ASP A 213 -0.28 17.30 -8.92
CA ASP A 213 -1.68 17.71 -9.02
C ASP A 213 -2.49 17.35 -7.77
N VAL A 214 -2.24 16.19 -7.18
CA VAL A 214 -2.88 15.72 -5.94
C VAL A 214 -2.12 16.16 -4.69
#